data_7900390f5d64a7c5f2fcd47ac16508e7
#
_entry.id   7900390f5d64a7c5f2fcd47ac16508e7
#
_cell.length_a   1.000
_cell.length_b   1.000
_cell.length_c   1.000
_cell.angle_alpha   90.00
_cell.angle_beta   90.00
_cell.angle_gamma   90.00
#
_symmetry.space_group_name_H-M   'P 1'
#
loop_
_entity.id
_entity.type
_entity.pdbx_description
1 polymer ?
#
loop_
_entity_poly.entity_id
_entity_poly.type
_entity_poly.pdbx_seq_one_letter_code
_entity_poly.pdbx_strand_id
1 'polypeptide(L)'
;MQTTANLWEVLCRDLESERQTAKAEQYQEIARKFLDTARQVLRPDSPRLCDAIEIAGDVHQAAGQLQEAAVNFRDALEKSEQFGSAPATARLSAKLALVLDRLGEAGEARGFYEMALSLYEAMRDHSQHALLLNQLGALCKGQGDMDAAEKYYLRAMEVAGALHGSNHPETAAAANNLGVAYIETRDFVKAENLHMQALSIRELCYGAMHPEVAQSMANLAVVYHSMGNYQKARAFYVGALKTFKCFREANDPEVQTVQANYDALLQLMEKSAS
;
A
#
# COMPACT_ATOMS: atom_id res chain seq x y z
N MET A 1 -23.30 -29.85 -13.14
CA MET A 1 -22.94 -28.81 -12.15
C MET A 1 -21.80 -29.20 -11.20
N GLN A 2 -21.74 -30.44 -10.71
CA GLN A 2 -20.65 -30.91 -9.83
C GLN A 2 -19.23 -30.95 -10.49
N THR A 3 -19.15 -31.19 -11.79
CA THR A 3 -17.88 -31.28 -12.55
C THR A 3 -17.14 -29.97 -12.70
N THR A 4 -17.84 -28.84 -12.88
CA THR A 4 -17.19 -27.51 -13.03
C THR A 4 -16.73 -26.91 -11.69
N ALA A 5 -17.38 -27.26 -10.57
CA ALA A 5 -16.93 -26.87 -9.24
C ALA A 5 -15.59 -27.56 -8.88
N ASN A 6 -15.50 -28.86 -9.15
CA ASN A 6 -14.27 -29.63 -8.92
C ASN A 6 -13.09 -29.15 -9.79
N LEU A 7 -13.38 -28.80 -11.06
CA LEU A 7 -12.35 -28.27 -11.96
C LEU A 7 -11.79 -26.93 -11.49
N TRP A 8 -12.64 -26.04 -10.99
CA TRP A 8 -12.20 -24.77 -10.43
C TRP A 8 -11.29 -24.93 -9.20
N GLU A 9 -11.66 -25.81 -8.27
CA GLU A 9 -10.85 -26.09 -7.07
C GLU A 9 -9.49 -26.73 -7.43
N VAL A 10 -9.48 -27.60 -8.44
CA VAL A 10 -8.21 -28.20 -8.95
C VAL A 10 -7.34 -27.10 -9.54
N LEU A 11 -7.90 -26.24 -10.38
CA LEU A 11 -7.19 -25.16 -11.05
C LEU A 11 -6.55 -24.17 -10.06
N CYS A 12 -7.29 -23.79 -9.02
CA CYS A 12 -6.77 -22.91 -7.97
C CYS A 12 -5.67 -23.60 -7.14
N ARG A 13 -5.80 -24.89 -6.83
CA ARG A 13 -4.80 -25.67 -6.11
C ARG A 13 -3.51 -25.81 -6.91
N ASP A 14 -3.62 -26.09 -8.20
CA ASP A 14 -2.45 -26.22 -9.10
C ASP A 14 -1.70 -24.88 -9.18
N LEU A 15 -2.44 -23.75 -9.30
CA LEU A 15 -1.86 -22.42 -9.28
C LEU A 15 -1.09 -22.14 -7.97
N GLU A 16 -1.69 -22.46 -6.82
CA GLU A 16 -1.04 -22.26 -5.51
C GLU A 16 0.24 -23.10 -5.38
N SER A 17 0.18 -24.36 -5.83
CA SER A 17 1.34 -25.25 -5.83
C SER A 17 2.48 -24.74 -6.71
N GLU A 18 2.15 -24.28 -7.92
CA GLU A 18 3.15 -23.71 -8.84
C GLU A 18 3.75 -22.41 -8.30
N ARG A 19 2.94 -21.54 -7.69
CA ARG A 19 3.43 -20.27 -7.05
C ARG A 19 4.40 -20.51 -5.92
N GLN A 20 4.20 -21.54 -5.09
CA GLN A 20 5.08 -21.85 -3.95
C GLN A 20 6.48 -22.27 -4.37
N THR A 21 6.64 -22.85 -5.55
CA THR A 21 7.90 -23.40 -6.05
C THR A 21 8.56 -22.53 -7.12
N ALA A 22 7.84 -21.58 -7.70
CA ALA A 22 8.26 -20.77 -8.83
C ALA A 22 9.21 -19.63 -8.43
N LYS A 23 10.17 -19.34 -9.31
CA LYS A 23 10.94 -18.11 -9.29
C LYS A 23 10.15 -16.99 -9.98
N ALA A 24 10.45 -15.73 -9.66
CA ALA A 24 9.74 -14.56 -10.21
C ALA A 24 9.63 -14.56 -11.75
N GLU A 25 10.63 -15.07 -12.45
CA GLU A 25 10.66 -15.20 -13.91
C GLU A 25 9.60 -16.16 -14.48
N GLN A 26 9.07 -17.06 -13.67
CA GLN A 26 8.08 -18.07 -14.06
C GLN A 26 6.65 -17.61 -13.86
N TYR A 27 6.41 -16.53 -13.11
CA TYR A 27 5.05 -16.08 -12.78
C TYR A 27 4.22 -15.71 -14.01
N GLN A 28 4.84 -15.13 -15.05
CA GLN A 28 4.13 -14.80 -16.30
C GLN A 28 3.58 -16.05 -16.98
N GLU A 29 4.39 -17.09 -17.10
CA GLU A 29 3.98 -18.35 -17.73
C GLU A 29 2.90 -19.07 -16.91
N ILE A 30 3.01 -19.03 -15.58
CA ILE A 30 2.03 -19.60 -14.66
C ILE A 30 0.68 -18.89 -14.81
N ALA A 31 0.67 -17.56 -14.78
CA ALA A 31 -0.54 -16.76 -14.94
C ALA A 31 -1.21 -17.02 -16.28
N ARG A 32 -0.41 -17.07 -17.37
CA ARG A 32 -0.89 -17.36 -18.70
C ARG A 32 -1.53 -18.76 -18.80
N LYS A 33 -0.84 -19.80 -18.36
CA LYS A 33 -1.36 -21.18 -18.37
C LYS A 33 -2.64 -21.32 -17.56
N PHE A 34 -2.67 -20.73 -16.38
CA PHE A 34 -3.86 -20.72 -15.53
C PHE A 34 -5.04 -20.08 -16.25
N LEU A 35 -4.85 -18.89 -16.82
CA LEU A 35 -5.92 -18.16 -17.52
C LEU A 35 -6.37 -18.86 -18.80
N ASP A 36 -5.46 -19.42 -19.58
CA ASP A 36 -5.78 -20.18 -20.79
C ASP A 36 -6.61 -21.43 -20.45
N THR A 37 -6.24 -22.14 -19.39
CA THR A 37 -7.00 -23.30 -18.90
C THR A 37 -8.37 -22.86 -18.39
N ALA A 38 -8.44 -21.77 -17.63
CA ALA A 38 -9.71 -21.23 -17.15
C ALA A 38 -10.66 -20.87 -18.31
N ARG A 39 -10.16 -20.23 -19.37
CA ARG A 39 -10.92 -19.88 -20.58
C ARG A 39 -11.44 -21.10 -21.35
N GLN A 40 -10.72 -22.23 -21.28
CA GLN A 40 -11.15 -23.47 -21.95
C GLN A 40 -12.25 -24.21 -21.17
N VAL A 41 -12.20 -24.16 -19.83
CA VAL A 41 -13.09 -24.96 -18.99
C VAL A 41 -14.28 -24.18 -18.42
N LEU A 42 -14.19 -22.86 -18.32
CA LEU A 42 -15.23 -21.97 -17.81
C LEU A 42 -16.01 -21.33 -18.95
N ARG A 43 -17.30 -21.09 -18.72
CA ARG A 43 -18.13 -20.37 -19.69
C ARG A 43 -17.71 -18.89 -19.74
N PRO A 44 -17.76 -18.23 -20.91
CA PRO A 44 -17.40 -16.82 -21.09
C PRO A 44 -18.22 -15.87 -20.17
N ASP A 45 -19.46 -16.25 -19.89
CA ASP A 45 -20.41 -15.52 -19.03
C ASP A 45 -20.41 -16.01 -17.57
N SER A 46 -19.33 -16.64 -17.14
CA SER A 46 -19.22 -17.16 -15.77
C SER A 46 -18.56 -16.16 -14.83
N PRO A 47 -19.14 -15.86 -13.66
CA PRO A 47 -18.47 -15.09 -12.62
C PRO A 47 -17.09 -15.67 -12.24
N ARG A 48 -16.92 -16.99 -12.29
CA ARG A 48 -15.63 -17.65 -12.04
C ARG A 48 -14.55 -17.32 -13.07
N LEU A 49 -14.94 -16.98 -14.30
CA LEU A 49 -13.96 -16.51 -15.27
C LEU A 49 -13.47 -15.10 -14.91
N CYS A 50 -14.33 -14.24 -14.37
CA CYS A 50 -13.93 -12.96 -13.81
C CYS A 50 -12.92 -13.15 -12.66
N ASP A 51 -13.22 -14.08 -11.73
CA ASP A 51 -12.30 -14.41 -10.64
C ASP A 51 -10.96 -14.95 -11.15
N ALA A 52 -10.95 -15.79 -12.19
CA ALA A 52 -9.72 -16.30 -12.80
C ALA A 52 -8.86 -15.19 -13.41
N ILE A 53 -9.50 -14.24 -14.09
CA ILE A 53 -8.79 -13.09 -14.68
C ILE A 53 -8.23 -12.19 -13.59
N GLU A 54 -8.98 -11.95 -12.50
CA GLU A 54 -8.51 -11.21 -11.34
C GLU A 54 -7.28 -11.88 -10.72
N ILE A 55 -7.32 -13.20 -10.49
CA ILE A 55 -6.21 -13.98 -9.93
C ILE A 55 -4.97 -13.89 -10.84
N ALA A 56 -5.13 -13.98 -12.15
CA ALA A 56 -4.01 -13.79 -13.09
C ALA A 56 -3.41 -12.38 -12.98
N GLY A 57 -4.26 -11.36 -12.82
CA GLY A 57 -3.83 -10.00 -12.53
C GLY A 57 -3.03 -9.88 -11.23
N ASP A 58 -3.47 -10.52 -10.16
CA ASP A 58 -2.75 -10.57 -8.87
C ASP A 58 -1.36 -11.25 -9.01
N VAL A 59 -1.27 -12.32 -9.80
CA VAL A 59 0.01 -13.00 -10.08
C VAL A 59 0.96 -12.09 -10.85
N HIS A 60 0.48 -11.42 -11.90
CA HIS A 60 1.29 -10.46 -12.65
C HIS A 60 1.73 -9.28 -11.78
N GLN A 61 0.84 -8.74 -10.96
CA GLN A 61 1.17 -7.66 -10.03
C GLN A 61 2.26 -8.07 -9.03
N ALA A 62 2.16 -9.28 -8.47
CA ALA A 62 3.15 -9.81 -7.54
C ALA A 62 4.52 -10.03 -8.22
N ALA A 63 4.52 -10.34 -9.51
CA ALA A 63 5.72 -10.46 -10.33
C ALA A 63 6.31 -9.11 -10.80
N GLY A 64 5.66 -7.98 -10.47
CA GLY A 64 6.07 -6.66 -10.95
C GLY A 64 5.70 -6.37 -12.41
N GLN A 65 4.92 -7.23 -13.05
CA GLN A 65 4.45 -7.10 -14.44
C GLN A 65 3.18 -6.23 -14.46
N LEU A 66 3.38 -4.93 -14.28
CA LEU A 66 2.28 -4.01 -14.01
C LEU A 66 1.35 -3.81 -15.22
N GLN A 67 1.89 -3.81 -16.45
CA GLN A 67 1.09 -3.66 -17.66
C GLN A 67 0.13 -4.84 -17.84
N GLU A 68 0.63 -6.07 -17.68
CA GLU A 68 -0.16 -7.29 -17.78
C GLU A 68 -1.21 -7.37 -16.66
N ALA A 69 -0.85 -6.93 -15.45
CA ALA A 69 -1.79 -6.83 -14.35
C ALA A 69 -2.93 -5.84 -14.67
N ALA A 70 -2.61 -4.66 -15.22
CA ALA A 70 -3.61 -3.67 -15.61
C ALA A 70 -4.56 -4.19 -16.69
N VAL A 71 -4.06 -4.90 -17.70
CA VAL A 71 -4.87 -5.53 -18.74
C VAL A 71 -5.85 -6.55 -18.12
N ASN A 72 -5.36 -7.41 -17.24
CA ASN A 72 -6.22 -8.41 -16.59
C ASN A 72 -7.26 -7.74 -15.67
N PHE A 73 -6.89 -6.76 -14.87
CA PHE A 73 -7.86 -6.08 -14.02
C PHE A 73 -8.91 -5.29 -14.80
N ARG A 74 -8.57 -4.71 -15.98
CA ARG A 74 -9.56 -4.09 -16.87
C ARG A 74 -10.54 -5.10 -17.46
N ASP A 75 -10.06 -6.27 -17.95
CA ASP A 75 -10.92 -7.35 -18.45
C ASP A 75 -11.85 -7.89 -17.33
N ALA A 76 -11.31 -8.12 -16.14
CA ALA A 76 -12.10 -8.55 -15.00
C ALA A 76 -13.14 -7.49 -14.59
N LEU A 77 -12.77 -6.22 -14.61
CA LEU A 77 -13.67 -5.10 -14.25
C LEU A 77 -14.85 -5.02 -15.22
N GLU A 78 -14.58 -5.04 -16.53
CA GLU A 78 -15.64 -5.04 -17.55
C GLU A 78 -16.63 -6.19 -17.34
N LYS A 79 -16.14 -7.39 -17.05
CA LYS A 79 -16.98 -8.54 -16.76
C LYS A 79 -17.79 -8.36 -15.47
N SER A 80 -17.19 -7.82 -14.42
CA SER A 80 -17.88 -7.59 -13.15
C SER A 80 -19.04 -6.59 -13.30
N GLU A 81 -18.88 -5.59 -14.14
CA GLU A 81 -19.92 -4.62 -14.49
C GLU A 81 -21.07 -5.29 -15.27
N GLN A 82 -20.74 -6.14 -16.25
CA GLN A 82 -21.73 -6.91 -17.01
C GLN A 82 -22.56 -7.83 -16.11
N PHE A 83 -21.96 -8.39 -15.06
CA PHE A 83 -22.68 -9.22 -14.06
C PHE A 83 -23.42 -8.40 -13.00
N GLY A 84 -23.24 -7.08 -12.96
CA GLY A 84 -23.82 -6.21 -11.94
C GLY A 84 -23.29 -6.46 -10.53
N SER A 85 -22.06 -6.95 -10.40
CA SER A 85 -21.45 -7.29 -9.10
C SER A 85 -20.75 -6.08 -8.50
N ALA A 86 -21.48 -5.20 -7.80
CA ALA A 86 -20.90 -4.02 -7.16
C ALA A 86 -19.69 -4.33 -6.25
N PRO A 87 -19.67 -5.41 -5.42
CA PRO A 87 -18.49 -5.73 -4.61
C PRO A 87 -17.26 -6.09 -5.46
N ALA A 88 -17.44 -6.86 -6.54
CA ALA A 88 -16.32 -7.21 -7.43
C ALA A 88 -15.82 -5.97 -8.19
N THR A 89 -16.75 -5.15 -8.69
CA THR A 89 -16.43 -3.89 -9.38
C THR A 89 -15.63 -2.95 -8.48
N ALA A 90 -16.05 -2.76 -7.22
CA ALA A 90 -15.32 -1.91 -6.27
C ALA A 90 -13.91 -2.43 -6.00
N ARG A 91 -13.77 -3.74 -5.76
CA ARG A 91 -12.47 -4.37 -5.49
C ARG A 91 -11.54 -4.28 -6.70
N LEU A 92 -12.04 -4.57 -7.90
CA LEU A 92 -11.26 -4.54 -9.14
C LEU A 92 -10.86 -3.11 -9.51
N SER A 93 -11.75 -2.12 -9.32
CA SER A 93 -11.42 -0.71 -9.49
C SER A 93 -10.27 -0.29 -8.57
N ALA A 94 -10.28 -0.69 -7.30
CA ALA A 94 -9.21 -0.40 -6.36
C ALA A 94 -7.87 -1.04 -6.76
N LYS A 95 -7.90 -2.31 -7.22
CA LYS A 95 -6.70 -3.02 -7.70
C LYS A 95 -6.13 -2.38 -8.97
N LEU A 96 -7.00 -2.05 -9.93
CA LEU A 96 -6.60 -1.37 -11.16
C LEU A 96 -6.00 0.00 -10.86
N ALA A 97 -6.63 0.78 -9.99
CA ALA A 97 -6.11 2.08 -9.57
C ALA A 97 -4.69 1.98 -9.00
N LEU A 98 -4.44 1.01 -8.11
CA LEU A 98 -3.12 0.78 -7.52
C LEU A 98 -2.06 0.45 -8.57
N VAL A 99 -2.40 -0.35 -9.57
CA VAL A 99 -1.49 -0.71 -10.66
C VAL A 99 -1.22 0.49 -11.56
N LEU A 100 -2.24 1.27 -11.92
CA LEU A 100 -2.13 2.49 -12.72
C LEU A 100 -1.29 3.57 -12.03
N ASP A 101 -1.45 3.74 -10.71
CA ASP A 101 -0.62 4.64 -9.91
C ASP A 101 0.86 4.26 -10.00
N ARG A 102 1.17 2.97 -9.85
CA ARG A 102 2.55 2.46 -9.99
C ARG A 102 3.11 2.56 -11.42
N LEU A 103 2.25 2.61 -12.44
CA LEU A 103 2.62 2.87 -13.84
C LEU A 103 2.80 4.37 -14.14
N GLY A 104 2.44 5.25 -13.20
CA GLY A 104 2.48 6.70 -13.39
C GLY A 104 1.24 7.27 -14.10
N GLU A 105 0.21 6.46 -14.31
CA GLU A 105 -1.05 6.85 -14.95
C GLU A 105 -2.01 7.46 -13.91
N ALA A 106 -1.52 8.48 -13.20
CA ALA A 106 -2.14 9.03 -12.01
C ALA A 106 -3.57 9.60 -12.23
N GLY A 107 -3.86 10.13 -13.42
CA GLY A 107 -5.19 10.64 -13.76
C GLY A 107 -6.25 9.53 -13.80
N GLU A 108 -5.94 8.40 -14.46
CA GLU A 108 -6.84 7.25 -14.49
C GLU A 108 -6.92 6.56 -13.12
N ALA A 109 -5.79 6.40 -12.43
CA ALA A 109 -5.74 5.83 -11.10
C ALA A 109 -6.70 6.54 -10.13
N ARG A 110 -6.71 7.89 -10.16
CA ARG A 110 -7.63 8.70 -9.35
C ARG A 110 -9.09 8.35 -9.63
N GLY A 111 -9.48 8.29 -10.90
CA GLY A 111 -10.85 7.96 -11.28
C GLY A 111 -11.31 6.58 -10.78
N PHE A 112 -10.44 5.58 -10.86
CA PHE A 112 -10.75 4.23 -10.37
C PHE A 112 -10.76 4.15 -8.83
N TYR A 113 -9.90 4.88 -8.12
CA TYR A 113 -9.99 4.96 -6.65
C TYR A 113 -11.29 5.62 -6.20
N GLU A 114 -11.70 6.74 -6.84
CA GLU A 114 -12.95 7.44 -6.54
C GLU A 114 -14.17 6.57 -6.85
N MET A 115 -14.15 5.81 -7.96
CA MET A 115 -15.17 4.81 -8.28
C MET A 115 -15.27 3.74 -7.19
N ALA A 116 -14.16 3.14 -6.80
CA ALA A 116 -14.14 2.13 -5.74
C ALA A 116 -14.70 2.68 -4.43
N LEU A 117 -14.27 3.88 -4.02
CA LEU A 117 -14.74 4.54 -2.81
C LEU A 117 -16.27 4.77 -2.85
N SER A 118 -16.79 5.29 -3.96
CA SER A 118 -18.23 5.52 -4.15
C SER A 118 -19.04 4.23 -4.07
N LEU A 119 -18.56 3.14 -4.66
CA LEU A 119 -19.22 1.83 -4.61
C LEU A 119 -19.23 1.25 -3.20
N TYR A 120 -18.13 1.33 -2.46
CA TYR A 120 -18.08 0.90 -1.06
C TYR A 120 -19.00 1.74 -0.18
N GLU A 121 -19.07 3.08 -0.40
CA GLU A 121 -20.02 3.95 0.29
C GLU A 121 -21.47 3.56 0.01
N ALA A 122 -21.83 3.29 -1.24
CA ALA A 122 -23.18 2.86 -1.62
C ALA A 122 -23.57 1.52 -0.99
N MET A 123 -22.60 0.61 -0.84
CA MET A 123 -22.81 -0.69 -0.16
C MET A 123 -22.82 -0.58 1.37
N ARG A 124 -22.49 0.58 1.94
CA ARG A 124 -22.23 0.79 3.38
C ARG A 124 -21.14 -0.14 3.93
N ASP A 125 -20.23 -0.56 3.07
CA ASP A 125 -19.04 -1.31 3.46
C ASP A 125 -17.86 -0.35 3.69
N HIS A 126 -17.57 -0.08 4.95
CA HIS A 126 -16.52 0.86 5.32
C HIS A 126 -15.14 0.19 5.49
N SER A 127 -15.04 -1.11 5.26
CA SER A 127 -13.80 -1.87 5.50
C SER A 127 -12.59 -1.40 4.68
N GLN A 128 -12.83 -0.83 3.50
CA GLN A 128 -11.77 -0.37 2.59
C GLN A 128 -11.62 1.16 2.54
N HIS A 129 -12.49 1.91 3.24
CA HIS A 129 -12.52 3.37 3.11
C HIS A 129 -11.21 4.04 3.53
N ALA A 130 -10.69 3.70 4.70
CA ALA A 130 -9.46 4.32 5.20
C ALA A 130 -8.27 4.03 4.29
N LEU A 131 -8.18 2.80 3.75
CA LEU A 131 -7.14 2.41 2.81
C LEU A 131 -7.24 3.21 1.50
N LEU A 132 -8.42 3.27 0.89
CA LEU A 132 -8.64 3.99 -0.37
C LEU A 132 -8.38 5.50 -0.23
N LEU A 133 -8.82 6.09 0.88
CA LEU A 133 -8.54 7.49 1.19
C LEU A 133 -7.04 7.74 1.37
N ASN A 134 -6.31 6.83 2.00
CA ASN A 134 -4.85 6.91 2.10
C ASN A 134 -4.17 6.83 0.72
N GLN A 135 -4.64 5.95 -0.17
CA GLN A 135 -4.11 5.84 -1.54
C GLN A 135 -4.39 7.12 -2.36
N LEU A 136 -5.61 7.66 -2.27
CA LEU A 136 -5.95 8.94 -2.90
C LEU A 136 -5.09 10.09 -2.36
N GLY A 137 -4.86 10.12 -1.06
CA GLY A 137 -3.95 11.11 -0.45
C GLY A 137 -2.53 11.00 -0.99
N ALA A 138 -2.00 9.77 -1.08
CA ALA A 138 -0.66 9.53 -1.62
C ALA A 138 -0.55 9.92 -3.10
N LEU A 139 -1.57 9.59 -3.89
CA LEU A 139 -1.66 9.96 -5.30
C LEU A 139 -1.68 11.47 -5.49
N CYS A 140 -2.54 12.19 -4.74
CA CYS A 140 -2.61 13.66 -4.79
C CYS A 140 -1.29 14.31 -4.36
N LYS A 141 -0.64 13.78 -3.30
CA LYS A 141 0.69 14.21 -2.88
C LYS A 141 1.72 14.02 -4.00
N GLY A 142 1.72 12.87 -4.67
CA GLY A 142 2.60 12.60 -5.81
C GLY A 142 2.38 13.54 -7.00
N GLN A 143 1.17 14.09 -7.16
CA GLN A 143 0.81 15.11 -8.16
C GLN A 143 1.14 16.55 -7.70
N GLY A 144 1.59 16.74 -6.46
CA GLY A 144 1.83 18.06 -5.88
C GLY A 144 0.57 18.76 -5.35
N ASP A 145 -0.60 18.10 -5.38
CA ASP A 145 -1.86 18.63 -4.83
C ASP A 145 -1.93 18.35 -3.32
N MET A 146 -1.16 19.13 -2.56
CA MET A 146 -1.03 18.96 -1.11
C MET A 146 -2.32 19.22 -0.36
N ASP A 147 -3.16 20.14 -0.85
CA ASP A 147 -4.45 20.46 -0.23
C ASP A 147 -5.44 19.29 -0.34
N ALA A 148 -5.47 18.62 -1.49
CA ALA A 148 -6.28 17.41 -1.65
C ALA A 148 -5.70 16.25 -0.84
N ALA A 149 -4.38 16.08 -0.81
CA ALA A 149 -3.71 15.05 -0.03
C ALA A 149 -4.03 15.17 1.46
N GLU A 150 -3.93 16.39 2.02
CA GLU A 150 -4.28 16.67 3.43
C GLU A 150 -5.73 16.25 3.73
N LYS A 151 -6.69 16.66 2.87
CA LYS A 151 -8.11 16.32 3.05
C LYS A 151 -8.36 14.81 3.06
N TYR A 152 -7.74 14.08 2.12
CA TYR A 152 -7.89 12.63 2.06
C TYR A 152 -7.26 11.92 3.26
N TYR A 153 -6.07 12.33 3.70
CA TYR A 153 -5.43 11.73 4.87
C TYR A 153 -6.19 12.00 6.17
N LEU A 154 -6.69 13.24 6.37
CA LEU A 154 -7.52 13.58 7.52
C LEU A 154 -8.80 12.72 7.55
N ARG A 155 -9.47 12.58 6.40
CA ARG A 155 -10.66 11.72 6.30
C ARG A 155 -10.32 10.26 6.54
N ALA A 156 -9.15 9.77 6.08
CA ALA A 156 -8.69 8.42 6.37
C ALA A 156 -8.50 8.18 7.87
N MET A 157 -7.89 9.14 8.59
CA MET A 157 -7.73 9.07 10.05
C MET A 157 -9.08 9.04 10.77
N GLU A 158 -10.02 9.90 10.35
CA GLU A 158 -11.37 9.96 10.91
C GLU A 158 -12.11 8.63 10.72
N VAL A 159 -12.12 8.09 9.51
CA VAL A 159 -12.78 6.82 9.18
C VAL A 159 -12.15 5.65 9.93
N ALA A 160 -10.82 5.54 9.94
CA ALA A 160 -10.11 4.49 10.68
C ALA A 160 -10.39 4.59 12.17
N GLY A 161 -10.37 5.80 12.73
CA GLY A 161 -10.67 6.05 14.13
C GLY A 161 -12.12 5.70 14.52
N ALA A 162 -13.08 5.98 13.65
CA ALA A 162 -14.48 5.64 13.85
C ALA A 162 -14.76 4.13 13.77
N LEU A 163 -14.08 3.43 12.86
CA LEU A 163 -14.28 1.99 12.64
C LEU A 163 -13.56 1.12 13.67
N HIS A 164 -12.32 1.45 13.98
CA HIS A 164 -11.40 0.57 14.72
C HIS A 164 -10.91 1.19 16.03
N GLY A 165 -11.24 2.45 16.27
CA GLY A 165 -10.71 3.23 17.40
C GLY A 165 -9.44 4.02 17.04
N SER A 166 -9.20 5.06 17.84
CA SER A 166 -8.09 6.00 17.59
C SER A 166 -6.69 5.36 17.71
N ASN A 167 -6.58 4.21 18.36
CA ASN A 167 -5.33 3.48 18.56
C ASN A 167 -5.15 2.30 17.58
N HIS A 168 -5.80 2.34 16.43
CA HIS A 168 -5.66 1.28 15.43
C HIS A 168 -4.49 1.55 14.45
N PRO A 169 -3.81 0.52 13.94
CA PRO A 169 -2.73 0.67 12.99
C PRO A 169 -3.06 1.48 11.73
N GLU A 170 -4.28 1.40 11.23
CA GLU A 170 -4.72 2.20 10.08
C GLU A 170 -4.77 3.70 10.39
N THR A 171 -5.15 4.08 11.61
CA THR A 171 -5.09 5.46 12.07
C THR A 171 -3.63 5.95 12.11
N ALA A 172 -2.71 5.10 12.59
CA ALA A 172 -1.29 5.40 12.58
C ALA A 172 -0.72 5.53 11.16
N ALA A 173 -1.16 4.69 10.23
CA ALA A 173 -0.73 4.76 8.83
C ALA A 173 -1.16 6.09 8.18
N ALA A 174 -2.41 6.52 8.37
CA ALA A 174 -2.90 7.79 7.86
C ALA A 174 -2.17 8.99 8.49
N ALA A 175 -1.97 8.96 9.82
CA ALA A 175 -1.21 9.98 10.53
C ALA A 175 0.24 10.08 10.01
N ASN A 176 0.88 8.93 9.80
CA ASN A 176 2.24 8.87 9.26
C ASN A 176 2.32 9.48 7.85
N ASN A 177 1.39 9.14 6.97
CA ASN A 177 1.35 9.65 5.59
C ASN A 177 1.12 11.16 5.55
N LEU A 178 0.23 11.67 6.39
CA LEU A 178 0.02 13.10 6.54
C LEU A 178 1.25 13.80 7.13
N GLY A 179 1.92 13.17 8.10
CA GLY A 179 3.18 13.68 8.65
C GLY A 179 4.26 13.83 7.57
N VAL A 180 4.40 12.86 6.68
CA VAL A 180 5.32 12.94 5.54
C VAL A 180 4.95 14.10 4.61
N ALA A 181 3.65 14.30 4.32
CA ALA A 181 3.20 15.43 3.51
C ALA A 181 3.57 16.78 4.14
N TYR A 182 3.46 16.91 5.46
CA TYR A 182 3.86 18.13 6.17
C TYR A 182 5.39 18.33 6.24
N ILE A 183 6.20 17.29 6.16
CA ILE A 183 7.65 17.45 5.98
C ILE A 183 7.96 18.13 4.64
N GLU A 184 7.28 17.73 3.57
CA GLU A 184 7.46 18.30 2.22
C GLU A 184 7.04 19.77 2.17
N THR A 185 5.97 20.16 2.87
CA THR A 185 5.52 21.55 3.00
C THR A 185 6.25 22.35 4.08
N ARG A 186 7.21 21.75 4.77
CA ARG A 186 8.00 22.32 5.87
C ARG A 186 7.19 22.72 7.12
N ASP A 187 5.99 22.18 7.30
CA ASP A 187 5.24 22.31 8.55
C ASP A 187 5.71 21.24 9.56
N PHE A 188 6.93 21.43 10.05
CA PHE A 188 7.59 20.45 10.91
C PHE A 188 6.88 20.25 12.26
N VAL A 189 6.13 21.26 12.73
CA VAL A 189 5.36 21.14 13.99
C VAL A 189 4.19 20.15 13.82
N LYS A 190 3.43 20.28 12.73
CA LYS A 190 2.37 19.31 12.44
C LYS A 190 2.94 17.93 12.13
N ALA A 191 4.05 17.86 11.39
CA ALA A 191 4.74 16.60 11.11
C ALA A 191 5.18 15.88 12.39
N GLU A 192 5.81 16.59 13.34
CA GLU A 192 6.22 16.05 14.64
C GLU A 192 5.04 15.43 15.39
N ASN A 193 3.95 16.19 15.54
CA ASN A 193 2.75 15.73 16.24
C ASN A 193 2.17 14.46 15.65
N LEU A 194 2.05 14.39 14.32
CA LEU A 194 1.49 13.24 13.62
C LEU A 194 2.40 12.01 13.69
N HIS A 195 3.70 12.18 13.52
CA HIS A 195 4.63 11.06 13.66
C HIS A 195 4.76 10.58 15.11
N MET A 196 4.65 11.46 16.11
CA MET A 196 4.56 11.05 17.52
C MET A 196 3.28 10.27 17.81
N GLN A 197 2.14 10.71 17.26
CA GLN A 197 0.88 9.96 17.33
C GLN A 197 1.01 8.59 16.70
N ALA A 198 1.54 8.51 15.47
CA ALA A 198 1.76 7.24 14.78
C ALA A 198 2.69 6.31 15.56
N LEU A 199 3.79 6.84 16.11
CA LEU A 199 4.74 6.09 16.93
C LEU A 199 4.05 5.50 18.16
N SER A 200 3.31 6.31 18.91
CA SER A 200 2.60 5.86 20.11
C SER A 200 1.59 4.74 19.82
N ILE A 201 0.81 4.89 18.74
CA ILE A 201 -0.16 3.86 18.34
C ILE A 201 0.57 2.56 17.94
N ARG A 202 1.63 2.67 17.13
CA ARG A 202 2.40 1.49 16.67
C ARG A 202 3.12 0.79 17.83
N GLU A 203 3.68 1.53 18.78
CA GLU A 203 4.27 0.94 19.99
C GLU A 203 3.23 0.18 20.84
N LEU A 204 2.02 0.74 20.96
CA LEU A 204 0.93 0.10 21.68
C LEU A 204 0.47 -1.20 20.99
N CYS A 205 0.39 -1.20 19.66
CA CYS A 205 -0.12 -2.33 18.87
C CYS A 205 0.91 -3.44 18.66
N TYR A 206 2.17 -3.07 18.43
CA TYR A 206 3.21 -4.00 17.95
C TYR A 206 4.36 -4.18 18.96
N GLY A 207 4.44 -3.34 19.99
CA GLY A 207 5.60 -3.26 20.87
C GLY A 207 6.75 -2.45 20.30
N ALA A 208 7.65 -2.01 21.17
CA ALA A 208 8.75 -1.09 20.80
C ALA A 208 9.75 -1.64 19.77
N MET A 209 9.85 -2.96 19.66
CA MET A 209 10.75 -3.63 18.73
C MET A 209 9.94 -4.19 17.53
N HIS A 210 9.50 -3.30 16.64
CA HIS A 210 8.76 -3.67 15.42
C HIS A 210 9.18 -2.78 14.24
N PRO A 211 9.23 -3.28 13.00
CA PRO A 211 9.62 -2.49 11.81
C PRO A 211 8.79 -1.22 11.63
N GLU A 212 7.48 -1.28 11.87
CA GLU A 212 6.58 -0.12 11.78
C GLU A 212 6.93 0.97 12.82
N VAL A 213 7.36 0.58 14.01
CA VAL A 213 7.85 1.50 15.05
C VAL A 213 9.16 2.14 14.60
N ALA A 214 10.08 1.34 14.06
CA ALA A 214 11.33 1.84 13.50
C ALA A 214 11.11 2.86 12.37
N GLN A 215 10.12 2.63 11.51
CA GLN A 215 9.75 3.59 10.46
C GLN A 215 9.24 4.91 11.04
N SER A 216 8.37 4.88 12.06
CA SER A 216 7.92 6.11 12.73
C SER A 216 9.08 6.85 13.41
N MET A 217 10.02 6.13 14.03
CA MET A 217 11.23 6.72 14.59
C MET A 217 12.09 7.37 13.50
N ALA A 218 12.28 6.72 12.36
CA ALA A 218 13.05 7.27 11.23
C ALA A 218 12.43 8.56 10.70
N ASN A 219 11.11 8.63 10.57
CA ASN A 219 10.41 9.84 10.15
C ASN A 219 10.56 10.98 11.17
N LEU A 220 10.45 10.69 12.47
CA LEU A 220 10.74 11.68 13.51
C LEU A 220 12.19 12.17 13.47
N ALA A 221 13.13 11.28 13.17
CA ALA A 221 14.52 11.67 12.98
C ALA A 221 14.68 12.68 11.83
N VAL A 222 13.99 12.46 10.70
CA VAL A 222 13.98 13.40 9.56
C VAL A 222 13.37 14.75 9.97
N VAL A 223 12.26 14.74 10.71
CA VAL A 223 11.64 15.99 11.22
C VAL A 223 12.61 16.76 12.09
N TYR A 224 13.21 16.12 13.12
CA TYR A 224 14.14 16.78 14.01
C TYR A 224 15.44 17.22 13.32
N HIS A 225 15.91 16.45 12.33
CA HIS A 225 17.03 16.85 11.48
C HIS A 225 16.70 18.15 10.73
N SER A 226 15.52 18.22 10.11
CA SER A 226 15.04 19.39 9.36
C SER A 226 14.82 20.62 10.25
N MET A 227 14.46 20.42 11.52
CA MET A 227 14.33 21.46 12.53
C MET A 227 15.68 21.91 13.12
N GLY A 228 16.79 21.28 12.75
CA GLY A 228 18.12 21.54 13.34
C GLY A 228 18.33 20.94 14.73
N ASN A 229 17.40 20.13 15.24
CA ASN A 229 17.55 19.45 16.53
C ASN A 229 18.32 18.15 16.36
N TYR A 230 19.61 18.27 16.08
CA TYR A 230 20.50 17.16 15.69
C TYR A 230 20.63 16.09 16.79
N GLN A 231 20.56 16.46 18.07
CA GLN A 231 20.66 15.50 19.16
C GLN A 231 19.44 14.57 19.23
N LYS A 232 18.22 15.13 19.11
CA LYS A 232 16.99 14.31 19.01
C LYS A 232 17.00 13.46 17.74
N ALA A 233 17.35 14.06 16.59
CA ALA A 233 17.45 13.33 15.32
C ALA A 233 18.35 12.11 15.43
N ARG A 234 19.56 12.29 16.02
CA ARG A 234 20.51 11.20 16.27
C ARG A 234 19.91 10.08 17.10
N ALA A 235 19.23 10.41 18.21
CA ALA A 235 18.63 9.41 19.08
C ALA A 235 17.59 8.56 18.35
N PHE A 236 16.72 9.20 17.54
CA PHE A 236 15.71 8.53 16.77
C PHE A 236 16.29 7.69 15.62
N TYR A 237 17.30 8.17 14.88
CA TYR A 237 17.99 7.36 13.86
C TYR A 237 18.63 6.10 14.47
N VAL A 238 19.32 6.23 15.60
CA VAL A 238 19.95 5.09 16.28
C VAL A 238 18.91 4.09 16.73
N GLY A 239 17.76 4.55 17.28
CA GLY A 239 16.64 3.69 17.66
C GLY A 239 16.05 2.94 16.47
N ALA A 240 15.77 3.64 15.37
CA ALA A 240 15.24 3.06 14.15
C ALA A 240 16.18 1.99 13.56
N LEU A 241 17.46 2.32 13.39
CA LEU A 241 18.46 1.40 12.84
C LEU A 241 18.68 0.17 13.72
N LYS A 242 18.66 0.33 15.04
CA LYS A 242 18.75 -0.79 15.98
C LYS A 242 17.57 -1.76 15.79
N THR A 243 16.36 -1.23 15.66
CA THR A 243 15.16 -2.05 15.47
C THR A 243 15.16 -2.72 14.10
N PHE A 244 15.45 -1.98 13.03
CA PHE A 244 15.50 -2.56 11.67
C PHE A 244 16.49 -3.72 11.56
N LYS A 245 17.68 -3.61 12.16
CA LYS A 245 18.69 -4.69 12.15
C LYS A 245 18.23 -6.02 12.76
N CYS A 246 17.17 -6.00 13.57
CA CYS A 246 16.59 -7.23 14.12
C CYS A 246 15.66 -7.97 13.13
N PHE A 247 15.16 -7.27 12.10
CA PHE A 247 14.12 -7.80 11.21
C PHE A 247 14.47 -7.75 9.73
N ARG A 248 15.49 -6.98 9.35
CA ARG A 248 15.86 -6.70 7.95
C ARG A 248 17.35 -6.84 7.75
N GLU A 249 17.73 -7.20 6.55
CA GLU A 249 19.14 -7.24 6.14
C GLU A 249 19.69 -5.82 5.90
N ALA A 250 21.01 -5.66 5.96
CA ALA A 250 21.67 -4.37 5.76
C ALA A 250 21.49 -3.80 4.34
N ASN A 251 21.20 -4.65 3.35
CA ASN A 251 20.92 -4.27 1.96
C ASN A 251 19.47 -3.88 1.69
N ASP A 252 18.59 -3.97 2.70
CA ASP A 252 17.21 -3.49 2.58
C ASP A 252 17.18 -1.99 2.26
N PRO A 253 16.42 -1.55 1.23
CA PRO A 253 16.40 -0.16 0.78
C PRO A 253 15.99 0.85 1.87
N GLU A 254 15.08 0.46 2.78
CA GLU A 254 14.68 1.33 3.89
C GLU A 254 15.82 1.50 4.90
N VAL A 255 16.51 0.40 5.23
CA VAL A 255 17.68 0.44 6.12
C VAL A 255 18.77 1.32 5.54
N GLN A 256 19.07 1.17 4.25
CA GLN A 256 20.06 1.99 3.55
C GLN A 256 19.69 3.47 3.55
N THR A 257 18.41 3.80 3.31
CA THR A 257 17.92 5.18 3.33
C THR A 257 18.11 5.81 4.71
N VAL A 258 17.70 5.11 5.77
CA VAL A 258 17.84 5.59 7.15
C VAL A 258 19.31 5.72 7.54
N GLN A 259 20.17 4.79 7.12
CA GLN A 259 21.60 4.85 7.37
C GLN A 259 22.24 6.06 6.66
N ALA A 260 21.92 6.29 5.38
CA ALA A 260 22.42 7.43 4.63
C ALA A 260 22.03 8.79 5.25
N ASN A 261 20.77 8.90 5.71
CA ASN A 261 20.28 10.09 6.41
C ASN A 261 21.01 10.31 7.75
N TYR A 262 21.30 9.23 8.46
CA TYR A 262 22.04 9.27 9.71
C TYR A 262 23.50 9.71 9.50
N ASP A 263 24.16 9.17 8.48
CA ASP A 263 25.54 9.52 8.13
C ASP A 263 25.65 11.00 7.72
N ALA A 264 24.68 11.50 6.96
CA ALA A 264 24.58 12.92 6.61
C ALA A 264 24.43 13.81 7.86
N LEU A 265 23.62 13.38 8.83
CA LEU A 265 23.47 14.08 10.11
C LEU A 265 24.81 14.14 10.87
N LEU A 266 25.56 13.04 10.95
CA LEU A 266 26.84 12.99 11.65
C LEU A 266 27.85 13.96 11.03
N GLN A 267 27.94 14.01 9.70
CA GLN A 267 28.80 14.95 8.99
C GLN A 267 28.46 16.42 9.29
N LEU A 268 27.16 16.74 9.41
CA LEU A 268 26.72 18.09 9.78
C LEU A 268 27.08 18.43 11.22
N MET A 269 26.95 17.48 12.15
CA MET A 269 27.31 17.66 13.56
C MET A 269 28.82 17.88 13.74
N GLU A 270 29.64 17.15 13.00
CA GLU A 270 31.12 17.34 13.02
C GLU A 270 31.51 18.72 12.51
N LYS A 271 30.92 19.18 11.39
CA LYS A 271 31.17 20.51 10.84
C LYS A 271 30.72 21.65 11.74
N SER A 272 29.72 21.44 12.56
CA SER A 272 29.21 22.44 13.50
C SER A 272 30.00 22.49 14.82
N ALA A 273 30.86 21.50 15.08
CA ALA A 273 31.73 21.43 16.26
C ALA A 273 33.15 21.92 15.99
N SER A 274 33.54 22.07 14.72
CA SER A 274 34.81 22.67 14.27
C SER A 274 34.66 24.16 14.01
#